data_46187f46631f1eb38eacd70ea83ad976
#
_entry.id   46187f46631f1eb38eacd70ea83ad976
#
_cell.length_a   1.000
_cell.length_b   1.000
_cell.length_c   1.000
_cell.angle_alpha   90.00
_cell.angle_beta   90.00
_cell.angle_gamma   90.00
#
_symmetry.space_group_name_H-M   'P 1'
#
loop_
_entity.id
_entity.type
_entity.pdbx_description
1 polymer ?
#
loop_
_entity_poly.entity_id
_entity_poly.type
_entity_poly.pdbx_seq_one_letter_code
_entity_poly.pdbx_strand_id
1 'polypeptide(L)'
;ADQWEVLGTKLATQFSNSIRNNFGFLNRCEDSDPNARDKTFRQEGRKVFKEVVPLAAAHIEAHLAALEQAPTAVRRYWLHQANHGMNQLVIKKLVGADAGADVAPLILDEFANTASAGSIIAFHKHRDDLAAGDLGVICSFGAGYSIGSVVVRKR
;
A
#
# COMPACT_ATOMS: atom_id res chain seq x y z
N ALA A 1 -7.74 -18.53 18.45
CA ALA A 1 -7.87 -17.84 17.17
C ALA A 1 -7.11 -16.54 17.25
N ASP A 2 -6.23 -16.29 16.29
CA ASP A 2 -5.49 -15.01 16.22
C ASP A 2 -6.48 -13.85 16.10
N GLN A 3 -6.49 -13.03 17.12
CA GLN A 3 -7.35 -11.86 17.14
C GLN A 3 -6.51 -10.60 16.88
N TRP A 4 -7.03 -9.77 16.02
CA TRP A 4 -6.47 -8.47 15.70
C TRP A 4 -7.45 -7.37 16.08
N GLU A 5 -6.97 -6.37 16.76
CA GLU A 5 -7.71 -5.16 17.05
C GLU A 5 -7.41 -4.11 15.99
N VAL A 6 -8.43 -3.50 15.40
CA VAL A 6 -8.28 -2.34 14.53
C VAL A 6 -8.26 -1.09 15.41
N LEU A 7 -7.11 -0.42 15.45
CA LEU A 7 -6.93 0.83 16.21
C LEU A 7 -7.45 2.05 15.46
N GLY A 8 -7.35 2.03 14.14
CA GLY A 8 -7.83 3.12 13.31
C GLY A 8 -7.74 2.82 11.83
N THR A 9 -8.48 3.60 11.06
CA THR A 9 -8.47 3.59 9.59
C THR A 9 -8.31 5.01 9.08
N LYS A 10 -7.60 5.18 7.96
CA LYS A 10 -7.43 6.49 7.32
C LYS A 10 -7.46 6.34 5.80
N LEU A 11 -8.18 7.25 5.15
CA LEU A 11 -8.24 7.36 3.69
C LEU A 11 -7.83 8.78 3.27
N ALA A 12 -7.16 8.88 2.14
CA ALA A 12 -6.85 10.15 1.49
C ALA A 12 -6.91 9.98 -0.03
N THR A 13 -7.33 11.03 -0.71
CA THR A 13 -7.34 11.07 -2.17
C THR A 13 -6.75 12.40 -2.63
N GLN A 14 -5.80 12.31 -3.57
CA GLN A 14 -5.20 13.45 -4.25
C GLN A 14 -5.33 13.24 -5.75
N PHE A 15 -5.99 14.14 -6.45
CA PHE A 15 -6.20 13.99 -7.88
C PHE A 15 -4.88 13.85 -8.66
N SER A 16 -4.79 12.82 -9.47
CA SER A 16 -3.70 12.59 -10.42
C SER A 16 -4.15 11.69 -11.57
N ASN A 17 -3.76 12.03 -12.78
CA ASN A 17 -3.95 11.21 -13.97
C ASN A 17 -2.77 10.29 -14.29
N SER A 18 -1.79 10.18 -13.40
CA SER A 18 -0.56 9.41 -13.64
C SER A 18 -0.77 7.90 -13.56
N ILE A 19 -1.85 7.45 -12.92
CA ILE A 19 -2.37 6.08 -13.00
C ILE A 19 -3.80 6.19 -13.53
N ARG A 20 -4.06 5.59 -14.68
CA ARG A 20 -5.38 5.64 -15.32
C ARG A 20 -5.83 4.26 -15.72
N ASN A 21 -7.01 3.91 -15.28
CA ASN A 21 -7.86 2.95 -15.95
C ASN A 21 -9.04 3.77 -16.49
N ASN A 22 -8.85 4.39 -17.66
CA ASN A 22 -9.81 5.35 -18.23
C ASN A 22 -11.16 4.72 -18.51
N PHE A 23 -11.22 3.39 -18.52
CA PHE A 23 -12.34 2.67 -19.01
C PHE A 23 -12.77 1.65 -17.99
N GLY A 24 -13.93 1.91 -17.47
CA GLY A 24 -14.71 0.90 -16.80
C GLY A 24 -15.13 -0.18 -17.81
N PHE A 25 -15.75 -1.24 -17.30
CA PHE A 25 -16.29 -2.34 -18.09
C PHE A 25 -17.18 -1.87 -19.25
N LEU A 26 -18.01 -0.83 -19.03
CA LEU A 26 -18.92 -0.29 -20.03
C LEU A 26 -18.22 0.25 -21.28
N ASN A 27 -17.08 0.91 -21.12
CA ASN A 27 -16.34 1.46 -22.27
C ASN A 27 -15.70 0.37 -23.13
N ARG A 28 -15.46 -0.82 -22.58
CA ARG A 28 -15.00 -1.98 -23.35
C ARG A 28 -16.11 -2.63 -24.17
N CYS A 29 -17.35 -2.34 -23.82
CA CYS A 29 -18.54 -2.85 -24.52
C CYS A 29 -19.01 -1.91 -25.65
N GLU A 30 -18.35 -0.74 -25.83
CA GLU A 30 -18.63 0.13 -26.96
C GLU A 30 -18.22 -0.52 -28.30
N ASP A 31 -18.95 -0.20 -29.34
CA ASP A 31 -18.73 -0.64 -30.73
C ASP A 31 -17.51 0.08 -31.34
N SER A 32 -16.35 -0.10 -30.70
CA SER A 32 -15.08 0.48 -31.10
C SER A 32 -13.96 -0.55 -30.87
N ASP A 33 -12.78 -0.34 -31.47
CA ASP A 33 -11.64 -1.26 -31.32
C ASP A 33 -11.38 -1.56 -29.83
N PRO A 34 -11.52 -2.84 -29.40
CA PRO A 34 -11.29 -3.24 -28.01
C PRO A 34 -9.83 -3.05 -27.57
N ASN A 35 -8.90 -2.92 -28.53
CA ASN A 35 -7.48 -2.68 -28.28
C ASN A 35 -7.09 -1.21 -28.41
N ALA A 36 -8.06 -0.32 -28.61
CA ALA A 36 -7.80 1.11 -28.67
C ALA A 36 -7.00 1.57 -27.44
N ARG A 37 -6.00 2.42 -27.68
CA ARG A 37 -5.01 2.81 -26.69
C ARG A 37 -5.63 3.47 -25.44
N ASP A 38 -6.77 4.08 -25.57
CA ASP A 38 -7.54 4.67 -24.48
C ASP A 38 -8.31 3.64 -23.65
N LYS A 39 -8.47 2.39 -24.12
CA LYS A 39 -9.08 1.26 -23.41
C LYS A 39 -8.10 0.42 -22.59
N THR A 40 -6.84 0.85 -22.45
CA THR A 40 -5.82 0.12 -21.73
C THR A 40 -5.42 0.83 -20.44
N PHE A 41 -5.01 0.05 -19.44
CA PHE A 41 -4.38 0.59 -18.24
C PHE A 41 -3.12 1.37 -18.61
N ARG A 42 -2.94 2.54 -18.02
CA ARG A 42 -1.79 3.42 -18.25
C ARG A 42 -1.20 3.92 -16.95
N GLN A 43 0.12 3.93 -16.90
CA GLN A 43 0.86 4.41 -15.76
C GLN A 43 2.11 5.18 -16.21
N GLU A 44 2.27 6.38 -15.68
CA GLU A 44 3.51 7.16 -15.78
C GLU A 44 4.47 6.74 -14.66
N GLY A 45 5.08 5.55 -14.78
CA GLY A 45 5.76 4.85 -13.69
C GLY A 45 6.77 5.70 -12.92
N ARG A 46 7.64 6.49 -13.61
CA ARG A 46 8.63 7.36 -12.93
C ARG A 46 7.98 8.48 -12.13
N LYS A 47 6.89 9.05 -12.62
CA LYS A 47 6.15 10.10 -11.94
C LYS A 47 5.41 9.55 -10.73
N VAL A 48 4.70 8.43 -10.91
CA VAL A 48 4.04 7.70 -9.84
C VAL A 48 5.01 7.38 -8.71
N PHE A 49 6.20 6.86 -9.04
CA PHE A 49 7.24 6.55 -8.06
C PHE A 49 7.63 7.78 -7.22
N LYS A 50 7.88 8.92 -7.88
CA LYS A 50 8.29 10.16 -7.21
C LYS A 50 7.19 10.77 -6.35
N GLU A 51 5.94 10.64 -6.75
CA GLU A 51 4.80 11.26 -6.07
C GLU A 51 4.24 10.35 -4.96
N VAL A 52 4.09 9.06 -5.22
CA VAL A 52 3.42 8.13 -4.29
C VAL A 52 4.29 7.77 -3.10
N VAL A 53 5.60 7.62 -3.25
CA VAL A 53 6.50 7.26 -2.13
C VAL A 53 6.42 8.27 -0.97
N PRO A 54 6.62 9.58 -1.20
CA PRO A 54 6.48 10.55 -0.11
C PRO A 54 5.03 10.67 0.40
N LEU A 55 4.04 10.54 -0.50
CA LEU A 55 2.63 10.62 -0.14
C LEU A 55 2.21 9.46 0.77
N ALA A 56 2.64 8.23 0.48
CA ALA A 56 2.37 7.05 1.29
C ALA A 56 3.05 7.14 2.67
N ALA A 57 4.31 7.56 2.72
CA ALA A 57 5.02 7.76 3.99
C ALA A 57 4.33 8.81 4.87
N ALA A 58 4.05 9.99 4.32
CA ALA A 58 3.36 11.06 5.05
C ALA A 58 1.94 10.66 5.52
N HIS A 59 1.21 9.88 4.70
CA HIS A 59 -0.09 9.35 5.08
C HIS A 59 -0.02 8.41 6.28
N ILE A 60 0.95 7.47 6.28
CA ILE A 60 1.17 6.54 7.39
C ILE A 60 1.62 7.28 8.64
N GLU A 61 2.59 8.21 8.52
CA GLU A 61 3.04 9.04 9.64
C GLU A 61 1.89 9.81 10.29
N ALA A 62 1.07 10.50 9.48
CA ALA A 62 -0.08 11.24 9.96
C ALA A 62 -1.16 10.35 10.58
N HIS A 63 -1.32 9.11 10.11
CA HIS A 63 -2.24 8.15 10.71
C HIS A 63 -1.75 7.66 12.07
N LEU A 64 -0.48 7.28 12.15
CA LEU A 64 0.15 6.84 13.40
C LEU A 64 0.18 7.97 14.44
N ALA A 65 0.52 9.20 14.04
CA ALA A 65 0.51 10.37 14.93
C ALA A 65 -0.89 10.64 15.52
N ALA A 66 -1.95 10.49 14.73
CA ALA A 66 -3.33 10.62 15.19
C ALA A 66 -3.74 9.54 16.21
N LEU A 67 -3.01 8.42 16.25
CA LEU A 67 -3.18 7.34 17.22
C LEU A 67 -2.13 7.37 18.34
N GLU A 68 -1.34 8.44 18.42
CA GLU A 68 -0.25 8.61 19.40
C GLU A 68 0.80 7.49 19.32
N GLN A 69 1.04 6.95 18.11
CA GLN A 69 2.02 5.91 17.84
C GLN A 69 3.21 6.46 17.05
N ALA A 70 4.42 6.03 17.41
CA ALA A 70 5.61 6.32 16.60
C ALA A 70 5.77 5.30 15.45
N PRO A 71 6.26 5.72 14.27
CA PRO A 71 6.55 4.77 13.19
C PRO A 71 7.52 3.65 13.61
N THR A 72 8.47 3.95 14.48
CA THR A 72 9.45 2.97 15.01
C THR A 72 8.85 1.97 15.99
N ALA A 73 7.66 2.21 16.52
CA ALA A 73 6.92 1.26 17.36
C ALA A 73 6.17 0.20 16.56
N VAL A 74 6.03 0.39 15.24
CA VAL A 74 5.35 -0.56 14.38
C VAL A 74 6.28 -1.73 14.06
N ARG A 75 5.86 -2.92 14.43
CA ARG A 75 6.62 -4.16 14.20
C ARG A 75 6.62 -4.56 12.72
N ARG A 76 5.52 -4.30 12.00
CA ARG A 76 5.38 -4.72 10.60
C ARG A 76 4.50 -3.79 9.76
N TYR A 77 4.96 -3.53 8.53
CA TYR A 77 4.23 -2.79 7.51
C TYR A 77 3.89 -3.71 6.33
N TRP A 78 2.63 -4.00 6.13
CA TRP A 78 2.14 -4.73 4.96
C TRP A 78 1.72 -3.71 3.89
N LEU A 79 2.65 -3.37 3.03
CA LEU A 79 2.49 -2.33 2.03
C LEU A 79 1.92 -2.87 0.72
N HIS A 80 1.37 -1.99 -0.07
CA HIS A 80 0.97 -2.26 -1.44
C HIS A 80 2.14 -2.85 -2.25
N GLN A 81 1.90 -3.96 -2.93
CA GLN A 81 2.92 -4.74 -3.63
C GLN A 81 3.00 -4.31 -5.11
N ALA A 82 3.46 -3.07 -5.36
CA ALA A 82 3.62 -2.56 -6.72
C ALA A 82 5.06 -2.67 -7.22
N ASN A 83 6.02 -2.36 -6.35
CA ASN A 83 7.44 -2.31 -6.69
C ASN A 83 8.28 -2.40 -5.41
N HIS A 84 9.30 -3.27 -5.42
CA HIS A 84 10.20 -3.45 -4.27
C HIS A 84 10.86 -2.13 -3.82
N GLY A 85 11.41 -1.37 -4.78
CA GLY A 85 12.09 -0.11 -4.47
C GLY A 85 11.16 0.96 -3.87
N MET A 86 9.86 0.96 -4.22
CA MET A 86 8.89 1.84 -3.58
C MET A 86 8.73 1.50 -2.09
N ASN A 87 8.55 0.22 -1.78
CA ASN A 87 8.38 -0.24 -0.40
C ASN A 87 9.62 0.07 0.44
N GLN A 88 10.82 -0.19 -0.09
CA GLN A 88 12.07 0.15 0.59
C GLN A 88 12.17 1.65 0.91
N LEU A 89 11.81 2.52 -0.03
CA LEU A 89 11.88 3.97 0.19
C LEU A 89 10.80 4.48 1.14
N VAL A 90 9.60 3.90 1.13
CA VAL A 90 8.56 4.22 2.13
C VAL A 90 9.07 3.86 3.53
N ILE A 91 9.60 2.65 3.71
CA ILE A 91 10.14 2.18 5.00
C ILE A 91 11.33 3.02 5.44
N LYS A 92 12.26 3.33 4.54
CA LYS A 92 13.39 4.21 4.84
C LYS A 92 12.95 5.58 5.37
N LYS A 93 11.86 6.12 4.85
CA LYS A 93 11.29 7.40 5.33
C LYS A 93 10.65 7.26 6.70
N LEU A 94 9.97 6.14 6.98
CA LEU A 94 9.24 5.92 8.23
C LEU A 94 10.14 5.54 9.41
N VAL A 95 11.09 4.64 9.18
CA VAL A 95 11.88 4.02 10.27
C VAL A 95 13.39 4.06 10.04
N GLY A 96 13.86 4.64 8.94
CA GLY A 96 15.29 4.76 8.63
C GLY A 96 15.82 3.68 7.68
N ALA A 97 17.12 3.75 7.36
CA ALA A 97 17.75 2.92 6.33
C ALA A 97 18.04 1.49 6.79
N ASP A 98 18.14 1.26 8.10
CA ASP A 98 18.58 -0.01 8.69
C ASP A 98 17.43 -0.96 9.05
N ALA A 99 16.22 -0.67 8.55
CA ALA A 99 15.08 -1.54 8.77
C ALA A 99 15.28 -2.90 8.10
N GLY A 100 15.17 -3.97 8.87
CA GLY A 100 15.28 -5.34 8.37
C GLY A 100 14.19 -5.68 7.33
N ALA A 101 14.46 -6.67 6.49
CA ALA A 101 13.51 -7.12 5.46
C ALA A 101 12.18 -7.63 6.04
N ASP A 102 12.17 -8.06 7.29
CA ASP A 102 10.99 -8.51 8.01
C ASP A 102 10.03 -7.38 8.40
N VAL A 103 10.52 -6.12 8.43
CA VAL A 103 9.68 -4.94 8.75
C VAL A 103 8.66 -4.67 7.65
N ALA A 104 9.00 -4.91 6.40
CA ALA A 104 8.08 -4.77 5.26
C ALA A 104 8.25 -5.94 4.28
N PRO A 105 7.60 -7.07 4.56
CA PRO A 105 7.74 -8.27 3.76
C PRO A 105 7.23 -8.06 2.32
N LEU A 106 7.89 -8.75 1.41
CA LEU A 106 7.56 -8.76 -0.02
C LEU A 106 6.90 -10.08 -0.39
N ILE A 107 5.94 -9.99 -1.33
CA ILE A 107 5.27 -11.14 -1.93
C ILE A 107 5.25 -11.04 -3.48
N LEU A 108 6.02 -10.10 -4.02
CA LEU A 108 6.03 -9.79 -5.47
C LEU A 108 6.56 -10.94 -6.31
N ASP A 109 7.46 -11.74 -5.78
CA ASP A 109 8.04 -12.93 -6.42
C ASP A 109 7.02 -14.06 -6.58
N GLU A 110 6.08 -14.19 -5.64
CA GLU A 110 5.04 -15.22 -5.68
C GLU A 110 3.75 -14.75 -6.37
N PHE A 111 3.33 -13.52 -6.12
CA PHE A 111 1.99 -13.03 -6.50
C PHE A 111 2.00 -11.88 -7.51
N ALA A 112 3.16 -11.35 -7.84
CA ALA A 112 3.30 -10.13 -8.65
C ALA A 112 2.48 -8.95 -8.07
N ASN A 113 2.11 -7.97 -8.89
CA ASN A 113 1.29 -6.84 -8.46
C ASN A 113 -0.19 -7.21 -8.56
N THR A 114 -0.80 -7.55 -7.44
CA THR A 114 -2.22 -7.87 -7.30
C THR A 114 -3.08 -6.66 -6.90
N ALA A 115 -2.64 -5.45 -7.23
CA ALA A 115 -3.28 -4.19 -6.83
C ALA A 115 -3.43 -4.10 -5.29
N SER A 116 -4.57 -3.61 -4.78
CA SER A 116 -4.78 -3.45 -3.34
C SER A 116 -4.80 -4.78 -2.56
N ALA A 117 -5.07 -5.91 -3.21
CA ALA A 117 -5.04 -7.22 -2.57
C ALA A 117 -3.64 -7.60 -2.07
N GLY A 118 -2.57 -7.05 -2.68
CA GLY A 118 -1.18 -7.36 -2.30
C GLY A 118 -0.85 -7.05 -0.84
N SER A 119 -1.37 -5.98 -0.27
CA SER A 119 -1.15 -5.66 1.15
C SER A 119 -1.87 -6.65 2.08
N ILE A 120 -3.05 -7.13 1.69
CA ILE A 120 -3.83 -8.12 2.45
C ILE A 120 -3.18 -9.51 2.37
N ILE A 121 -2.68 -9.91 1.20
CA ILE A 121 -1.95 -11.15 1.02
C ILE A 121 -0.66 -11.12 1.85
N ALA A 122 0.08 -10.00 1.83
CA ALA A 122 1.26 -9.82 2.66
C ALA A 122 0.93 -9.91 4.16
N PHE A 123 -0.15 -9.28 4.61
CA PHE A 123 -0.66 -9.43 5.97
C PHE A 123 -0.97 -10.90 6.30
N HIS A 124 -1.70 -11.59 5.44
CA HIS A 124 -2.06 -13.00 5.67
C HIS A 124 -0.84 -13.90 5.82
N LYS A 125 0.17 -13.73 4.97
CA LYS A 125 1.38 -14.58 4.96
C LYS A 125 2.39 -14.25 6.05
N HIS A 126 2.43 -13.02 6.54
CA HIS A 126 3.49 -12.53 7.43
C HIS A 126 2.93 -11.89 8.71
N ARG A 127 1.98 -12.53 9.36
CA ARG A 127 1.37 -12.05 10.61
C ARG A 127 1.52 -12.99 11.80
N ASP A 128 1.86 -14.25 11.54
CA ASP A 128 1.75 -15.31 12.57
C ASP A 128 2.87 -15.23 13.60
N ASP A 129 4.02 -14.68 13.24
CA ASP A 129 5.19 -14.47 14.09
C ASP A 129 5.13 -13.21 14.97
N LEU A 130 4.08 -12.43 14.90
CA LEU A 130 3.89 -11.25 15.75
C LEU A 130 3.36 -11.69 17.13
N ALA A 131 3.86 -11.03 18.17
CA ALA A 131 3.46 -11.26 19.55
C ALA A 131 2.26 -10.40 19.94
N ALA A 132 1.58 -10.77 21.05
CA ALA A 132 0.53 -9.94 21.61
C ALA A 132 1.07 -8.55 21.99
N GLY A 133 0.37 -7.51 21.58
CA GLY A 133 0.78 -6.11 21.73
C GLY A 133 1.49 -5.52 20.51
N ASP A 134 2.02 -6.32 19.61
CA ASP A 134 2.69 -5.85 18.40
C ASP A 134 1.75 -5.04 17.51
N LEU A 135 2.26 -3.92 17.00
CA LEU A 135 1.56 -3.06 16.06
C LEU A 135 1.90 -3.43 14.62
N GLY A 136 0.91 -3.34 13.76
CA GLY A 136 1.08 -3.48 12.31
C GLY A 136 0.31 -2.42 11.53
N VAL A 137 0.80 -2.10 10.34
CA VAL A 137 0.15 -1.18 9.41
C VAL A 137 -0.08 -1.88 8.08
N ILE A 138 -1.33 -1.96 7.67
CA ILE A 138 -1.72 -2.39 6.32
C ILE A 138 -1.94 -1.11 5.51
N CYS A 139 -1.24 -0.92 4.39
CA CYS A 139 -1.41 0.26 3.56
C CYS A 139 -1.40 -0.08 2.08
N SER A 140 -2.43 0.36 1.39
CA SER A 140 -2.54 0.28 -0.07
C SER A 140 -2.71 1.65 -0.69
N PHE A 141 -2.24 1.77 -1.93
CA PHE A 141 -2.43 2.96 -2.75
C PHE A 141 -2.71 2.59 -4.21
N GLY A 142 -3.27 3.51 -4.97
CA GLY A 142 -3.59 3.29 -6.37
C GLY A 142 -3.98 4.56 -7.10
N ALA A 143 -4.70 4.35 -8.20
CA ALA A 143 -5.21 5.46 -9.01
C ALA A 143 -6.01 6.44 -8.15
N GLY A 144 -5.92 7.67 -8.52
CA GLY A 144 -6.57 8.74 -7.79
C GLY A 144 -5.65 9.97 -7.65
N TYR A 145 -4.52 10.01 -6.91
CA TYR A 145 -4.12 8.89 -6.06
C TYR A 145 -5.07 8.69 -4.89
N SER A 146 -5.41 7.44 -4.60
CA SER A 146 -6.09 7.09 -3.37
C SER A 146 -5.16 6.25 -2.50
N ILE A 147 -5.10 6.56 -1.21
CA ILE A 147 -4.30 5.84 -0.22
C ILE A 147 -5.18 5.48 0.95
N GLY A 148 -5.12 4.22 1.36
CA GLY A 148 -5.81 3.73 2.55
C GLY A 148 -4.86 3.00 3.48
N SER A 149 -5.01 3.24 4.78
CA SER A 149 -4.27 2.50 5.80
C SER A 149 -5.15 2.06 6.96
N VAL A 150 -4.80 0.91 7.52
CA VAL A 150 -5.39 0.34 8.73
C VAL A 150 -4.26 0.07 9.70
N VAL A 151 -4.37 0.59 10.92
CA VAL A 151 -3.43 0.27 12.02
C VAL A 151 -4.09 -0.78 12.89
N VAL A 152 -3.36 -1.87 13.12
CA VAL A 152 -3.82 -3.04 13.87
C VAL A 152 -2.87 -3.38 15.01
N ARG A 153 -3.42 -4.02 16.04
CA ARG A 153 -2.65 -4.58 17.16
C ARG A 153 -2.97 -6.06 17.31
N LYS A 154 -1.94 -6.90 17.47
CA LYS A 154 -2.10 -8.30 17.83
C LYS A 154 -2.65 -8.42 19.25
N ARG A 155 -3.67 -9.25 19.49
CA ARG A 155 -4.22 -9.58 20.83
C ARG A 155 -3.73 -10.91 21.32
#